data_0ffb15f3adca276a11e17ff4875c54d8
#
_entry.id   0ffb15f3adca276a11e17ff4875c54d8
#
_cell.length_a   1.000
_cell.length_b   1.000
_cell.length_c   1.000
_cell.angle_alpha   90.00
_cell.angle_beta   90.00
_cell.angle_gamma   90.00
#
_symmetry.space_group_name_H-M   'P 1'
#
loop_
_entity.id
_entity.type
_entity.pdbx_description
1 polymer ?
#
loop_
_entity_poly.entity_id
_entity_poly.type
_entity_poly.pdbx_seq_one_letter_code
_entity_poly.pdbx_strand_id
1 'polypeptide(L)'
;MASRRNFLKSGLLTLSIGTLAPSLVQANQTTPPSQSLLSQLLKTMTRHTVWKELASIPFSFPSHHCQGMVKIGENYWVSSVEVLPESPGDRSHGKGHLFQVSASGQLLTSLELGEGPLYHPSGIDFDGSHLWIALAAYKPNSQSIIYQVDPFKLTAREVFRWEDHLGAIALNPDTQILHGASWGSRRLYQWDSKGVEKNQSSSKSIPSSSQLNPSSYIDYQDNQYLGGGEMLYSGVATYKKPGEPAFSLGGLEIWDVLQGQVVHQVPIPLWSPKTGRVMTQNPCFLEAVDPNRVRAYFLPDDNESTLYVYEAAVELSKEK
;
A
#
# COMPACT_ATOMS: atom_id res chain seq x y z
N MET A 1 -41.05 75.15 59.92
CA MET A 1 -41.37 74.20 61.01
C MET A 1 -40.98 72.79 60.67
N ALA A 2 -40.19 72.17 61.60
CA ALA A 2 -39.91 70.73 61.74
C ALA A 2 -39.35 69.92 60.54
N SER A 3 -38.11 69.77 60.52
CA SER A 3 -37.22 68.65 60.90
C SER A 3 -37.85 67.23 60.88
N ARG A 4 -37.25 66.37 60.12
CA ARG A 4 -36.87 65.01 60.53
C ARG A 4 -35.82 64.38 59.59
N ARG A 5 -34.67 64.06 60.18
CA ARG A 5 -33.61 63.19 59.67
C ARG A 5 -34.12 61.78 59.58
N ASN A 6 -33.73 61.06 58.53
CA ASN A 6 -33.68 59.59 58.56
C ASN A 6 -32.40 59.05 57.90
N PHE A 7 -31.81 58.15 58.63
CA PHE A 7 -30.53 57.45 58.41
C PHE A 7 -30.47 56.63 57.14
N LEU A 8 -29.42 56.80 56.37
CA LEU A 8 -28.99 55.88 55.32
C LEU A 8 -28.20 54.77 55.99
N LYS A 9 -28.70 53.52 55.87
CA LYS A 9 -27.93 52.31 56.13
C LYS A 9 -27.22 51.89 54.81
N SER A 10 -25.90 51.98 54.86
CA SER A 10 -25.03 51.45 53.80
C SER A 10 -25.01 49.91 53.82
N GLY A 11 -25.57 49.27 52.79
CA GLY A 11 -25.38 47.86 52.58
C GLY A 11 -24.20 47.66 51.63
N LEU A 12 -23.12 47.06 52.11
CA LEU A 12 -22.04 46.60 51.28
C LEU A 12 -22.54 45.36 50.49
N LEU A 13 -22.66 45.49 49.17
CA LEU A 13 -22.73 44.32 48.23
C LEU A 13 -21.31 43.85 47.95
N THR A 14 -20.93 42.68 48.44
CA THR A 14 -19.73 41.99 48.05
C THR A 14 -20.03 41.26 46.74
N LEU A 15 -19.51 41.77 45.61
CA LEU A 15 -19.44 41.02 44.36
C LEU A 15 -18.34 39.98 44.48
N SER A 16 -18.70 38.68 44.53
CA SER A 16 -17.78 37.58 44.33
C SER A 16 -17.52 37.39 42.84
N ILE A 17 -16.36 37.81 42.37
CA ILE A 17 -15.87 37.51 41.03
C ILE A 17 -15.45 36.02 41.03
N GLY A 18 -16.28 35.15 40.50
CA GLY A 18 -15.92 33.77 40.20
C GLY A 18 -14.94 33.74 39.02
N THR A 19 -13.70 33.42 39.30
CA THR A 19 -12.70 33.11 38.26
C THR A 19 -13.06 31.79 37.64
N LEU A 20 -13.63 31.83 36.43
CA LEU A 20 -13.71 30.67 35.54
C LEU A 20 -12.30 30.33 35.09
N ALA A 21 -11.70 29.31 35.71
CA ALA A 21 -10.49 28.68 35.15
C ALA A 21 -10.84 28.02 33.82
N PRO A 22 -10.07 28.26 32.74
CA PRO A 22 -10.28 27.52 31.49
C PRO A 22 -9.96 26.04 31.74
N SER A 23 -10.96 25.18 31.55
CA SER A 23 -10.76 23.75 31.51
C SER A 23 -9.82 23.47 30.34
N LEU A 24 -8.56 23.14 30.63
CA LEU A 24 -7.64 22.56 29.67
C LEU A 24 -8.24 21.21 29.24
N VAL A 25 -8.84 21.21 28.07
CA VAL A 25 -9.13 19.97 27.36
C VAL A 25 -7.77 19.36 27.09
N GLN A 26 -7.35 18.40 27.91
CA GLN A 26 -6.24 17.52 27.57
C GLN A 26 -6.64 16.79 26.27
N ALA A 27 -6.08 17.24 25.15
CA ALA A 27 -6.06 16.44 23.96
C ALA A 27 -5.38 15.12 24.35
N ASN A 28 -6.14 14.02 24.28
CA ASN A 28 -5.57 12.68 24.37
C ASN A 28 -4.48 12.62 23.29
N GLN A 29 -3.24 12.72 23.69
CA GLN A 29 -2.11 12.37 22.85
C GLN A 29 -2.20 10.84 22.67
N THR A 30 -2.89 10.41 21.62
CA THR A 30 -2.77 9.04 21.16
C THR A 30 -1.31 8.86 20.76
N THR A 31 -0.59 8.03 21.51
CA THR A 31 0.77 7.61 21.13
C THR A 31 0.70 7.14 19.68
N PRO A 32 1.57 7.66 18.79
CA PRO A 32 1.55 7.19 17.42
C PRO A 32 1.73 5.66 17.40
N PRO A 33 1.02 4.94 16.51
CA PRO A 33 1.18 3.49 16.41
C PRO A 33 2.66 3.16 16.22
N SER A 34 3.15 2.14 16.89
CA SER A 34 4.56 1.76 16.82
C SER A 34 4.90 1.24 15.42
N GLN A 35 6.00 1.69 14.85
CA GLN A 35 6.55 1.15 13.61
C GLN A 35 6.85 -0.33 13.77
N SER A 36 6.56 -1.12 12.73
CA SER A 36 6.90 -2.55 12.74
C SER A 36 8.42 -2.76 12.71
N LEU A 37 8.85 -3.94 13.16
CA LEU A 37 10.25 -4.35 13.03
C LEU A 37 10.70 -4.31 11.56
N LEU A 38 9.85 -4.75 10.63
CA LEU A 38 10.17 -4.71 9.20
C LEU A 38 10.47 -3.29 8.73
N SER A 39 9.65 -2.31 9.10
CA SER A 39 9.89 -0.90 8.74
C SER A 39 11.23 -0.40 9.29
N GLN A 40 11.54 -0.70 10.56
CA GLN A 40 12.80 -0.30 11.17
C GLN A 40 14.00 -0.91 10.44
N LEU A 41 13.96 -2.20 10.10
CA LEU A 41 15.01 -2.89 9.36
C LEU A 41 15.17 -2.32 7.95
N LEU A 42 14.07 -2.11 7.23
CA LEU A 42 14.11 -1.55 5.87
C LEU A 42 14.76 -0.17 5.84
N LYS A 43 14.53 0.68 6.84
CA LYS A 43 15.14 2.01 6.95
C LYS A 43 16.66 1.99 7.19
N THR A 44 17.23 0.86 7.59
CA THR A 44 18.69 0.71 7.69
C THR A 44 19.32 0.22 6.39
N MET A 45 18.51 -0.25 5.43
CA MET A 45 19.01 -0.72 4.14
C MET A 45 19.54 0.42 3.29
N THR A 46 20.55 0.10 2.49
CA THR A 46 21.17 1.01 1.54
C THR A 46 21.40 0.30 0.21
N ARG A 47 21.88 1.03 -0.79
CA ARG A 47 22.32 0.44 -2.07
C ARG A 47 23.44 -0.60 -1.92
N HIS A 48 24.09 -0.67 -0.77
CA HIS A 48 25.17 -1.62 -0.47
C HIS A 48 24.68 -2.84 0.32
N THR A 49 23.38 -2.92 0.64
CA THR A 49 22.78 -4.08 1.28
C THR A 49 23.00 -5.32 0.42
N VAL A 50 23.60 -6.35 1.03
CA VAL A 50 23.91 -7.60 0.33
C VAL A 50 22.74 -8.56 0.50
N TRP A 51 22.21 -9.01 -0.63
CA TRP A 51 21.14 -9.97 -0.70
C TRP A 51 21.68 -11.35 -1.04
N LYS A 52 21.32 -12.35 -0.26
CA LYS A 52 21.67 -13.76 -0.50
C LYS A 52 20.44 -14.51 -0.99
N GLU A 53 20.55 -15.14 -2.15
CA GLU A 53 19.51 -16.03 -2.63
C GLU A 53 19.41 -17.26 -1.74
N LEU A 54 18.19 -17.61 -1.31
CA LEU A 54 17.88 -18.79 -0.50
C LEU A 54 17.21 -19.87 -1.33
N ALA A 55 16.35 -19.49 -2.27
CA ALA A 55 15.60 -20.43 -3.11
C ALA A 55 15.12 -19.79 -4.41
N SER A 56 14.96 -20.64 -5.43
CA SER A 56 14.24 -20.36 -6.68
C SER A 56 13.19 -21.45 -6.86
N ILE A 57 11.91 -21.08 -6.83
CA ILE A 57 10.76 -21.99 -6.79
C ILE A 57 9.91 -21.75 -8.04
N PRO A 58 10.04 -22.58 -9.08
CA PRO A 58 9.20 -22.45 -10.27
C PRO A 58 7.74 -22.73 -9.95
N PHE A 59 6.82 -21.94 -10.48
CA PHE A 59 5.41 -22.26 -10.43
C PHE A 59 5.08 -23.38 -11.42
N SER A 60 4.23 -24.31 -11.00
CA SER A 60 3.84 -25.50 -11.80
C SER A 60 2.62 -25.26 -12.68
N PHE A 61 2.22 -24.00 -12.86
CA PHE A 61 1.02 -23.61 -13.61
C PHE A 61 1.28 -22.27 -14.34
N PRO A 62 0.48 -21.95 -15.38
CA PRO A 62 0.56 -20.64 -16.04
C PRO A 62 0.14 -19.52 -15.08
N SER A 63 1.09 -18.69 -14.70
CA SER A 63 0.88 -17.60 -13.74
C SER A 63 0.46 -16.29 -14.40
N HIS A 64 0.46 -16.21 -15.72
CA HIS A 64 0.17 -15.01 -16.52
C HIS A 64 1.07 -13.83 -16.13
N HIS A 65 0.54 -12.62 -16.03
CA HIS A 65 1.29 -11.45 -15.62
C HIS A 65 0.92 -11.07 -14.17
N CYS A 66 1.79 -11.43 -13.23
CA CYS A 66 1.58 -11.23 -11.80
C CYS A 66 1.68 -9.74 -11.42
N GLN A 67 0.80 -9.27 -10.51
CA GLN A 67 0.67 -7.87 -10.14
C GLN A 67 0.89 -7.59 -8.64
N GLY A 68 0.41 -8.45 -7.76
CA GLY A 68 0.52 -8.31 -6.33
C GLY A 68 0.76 -9.64 -5.63
N MET A 69 1.41 -9.62 -4.47
CA MET A 69 1.68 -10.81 -3.69
C MET A 69 1.69 -10.54 -2.19
N VAL A 70 1.06 -11.45 -1.43
CA VAL A 70 1.23 -11.53 0.03
C VAL A 70 1.47 -12.98 0.46
N LYS A 71 2.14 -13.15 1.59
CA LYS A 71 2.32 -14.45 2.24
C LYS A 71 1.40 -14.55 3.45
N ILE A 72 0.57 -15.61 3.51
CA ILE A 72 -0.31 -15.93 4.64
C ILE A 72 0.02 -17.34 5.12
N GLY A 73 0.60 -17.47 6.29
CA GLY A 73 1.17 -18.73 6.77
C GLY A 73 2.30 -19.20 5.84
N GLU A 74 2.19 -20.43 5.34
CA GLU A 74 3.18 -21.01 4.43
C GLU A 74 2.83 -20.79 2.93
N ASN A 75 1.67 -20.20 2.63
CA ASN A 75 1.18 -20.04 1.27
C ASN A 75 1.30 -18.60 0.79
N TYR A 76 1.36 -18.45 -0.54
CA TYR A 76 1.37 -17.16 -1.21
C TYR A 76 0.02 -16.90 -1.87
N TRP A 77 -0.45 -15.66 -1.79
CA TRP A 77 -1.57 -15.18 -2.58
C TRP A 77 -1.03 -14.22 -3.64
N VAL A 78 -1.38 -14.49 -4.89
CA VAL A 78 -0.82 -13.77 -6.04
C VAL A 78 -1.96 -13.29 -6.92
N SER A 79 -2.07 -11.98 -7.11
CA SER A 79 -2.96 -11.43 -8.13
C SER A 79 -2.28 -11.46 -9.49
N SER A 80 -3.04 -11.76 -10.54
CA SER A 80 -2.48 -11.88 -11.89
C SER A 80 -3.49 -11.54 -12.97
N VAL A 81 -3.03 -11.00 -14.08
CA VAL A 81 -3.85 -10.70 -15.25
C VAL A 81 -3.55 -11.65 -16.40
N GLU A 82 -4.59 -12.28 -16.92
CA GLU A 82 -4.59 -13.00 -18.20
C GLU A 82 -5.21 -12.11 -19.28
N VAL A 83 -4.42 -11.74 -20.27
CA VAL A 83 -4.94 -10.99 -21.44
C VAL A 83 -5.40 -12.00 -22.49
N LEU A 84 -6.63 -11.82 -22.99
CA LEU A 84 -7.24 -12.66 -24.03
C LEU A 84 -7.41 -11.81 -25.30
N PRO A 85 -6.34 -11.58 -26.08
CA PRO A 85 -6.36 -10.63 -27.19
C PRO A 85 -7.12 -11.19 -28.39
N GLU A 86 -8.00 -10.38 -28.98
CA GLU A 86 -8.64 -10.67 -30.28
C GLU A 86 -7.72 -10.31 -31.46
N SER A 87 -6.73 -9.43 -31.22
CA SER A 87 -5.72 -9.01 -32.20
C SER A 87 -4.40 -8.63 -31.49
N PRO A 88 -3.26 -8.57 -32.20
CA PRO A 88 -1.99 -8.21 -31.62
C PRO A 88 -2.07 -6.82 -30.91
N GLY A 89 -1.70 -6.81 -29.62
CA GLY A 89 -1.70 -5.60 -28.78
C GLY A 89 -3.06 -5.23 -28.19
N ASP A 90 -4.12 -5.98 -28.49
CA ASP A 90 -5.43 -5.82 -27.86
C ASP A 90 -5.36 -6.19 -26.36
N ARG A 91 -5.92 -5.33 -25.52
CA ARG A 91 -6.05 -5.50 -24.08
C ARG A 91 -7.47 -5.16 -23.60
N SER A 92 -8.46 -5.30 -24.48
CA SER A 92 -9.85 -5.02 -24.15
C SER A 92 -10.50 -6.15 -23.37
N HIS A 93 -9.99 -7.36 -23.47
CA HIS A 93 -10.53 -8.56 -22.85
C HIS A 93 -9.46 -9.35 -22.08
N GLY A 94 -9.89 -9.93 -20.97
CA GLY A 94 -9.02 -10.75 -20.13
C GLY A 94 -9.73 -11.23 -18.88
N LYS A 95 -8.93 -11.81 -17.98
CA LYS A 95 -9.37 -12.31 -16.67
C LYS A 95 -8.42 -11.84 -15.60
N GLY A 96 -8.99 -11.38 -14.48
CA GLY A 96 -8.27 -11.15 -13.25
C GLY A 96 -8.28 -12.42 -12.40
N HIS A 97 -7.12 -12.85 -11.96
CA HIS A 97 -6.95 -14.04 -11.12
C HIS A 97 -6.39 -13.66 -9.76
N LEU A 98 -6.84 -14.38 -8.74
CA LEU A 98 -6.22 -14.42 -7.42
C LEU A 98 -5.88 -15.88 -7.13
N PHE A 99 -4.59 -16.22 -7.21
CA PHE A 99 -4.07 -17.57 -6.99
C PHE A 99 -3.64 -17.75 -5.54
N GLN A 100 -3.98 -18.91 -4.95
CA GLN A 100 -3.28 -19.40 -3.76
C GLN A 100 -2.24 -20.41 -4.19
N VAL A 101 -0.99 -20.20 -3.80
CA VAL A 101 0.15 -20.99 -4.21
C VAL A 101 0.87 -21.54 -2.98
N SER A 102 1.23 -22.82 -3.01
CA SER A 102 1.96 -23.45 -1.91
C SER A 102 3.42 -22.97 -1.84
N ALA A 103 4.09 -23.26 -0.73
CA ALA A 103 5.52 -23.03 -0.56
C ALA A 103 6.40 -23.73 -1.62
N SER A 104 5.88 -24.74 -2.31
CA SER A 104 6.57 -25.47 -3.39
C SER A 104 6.17 -25.03 -4.81
N GLY A 105 5.42 -23.92 -4.96
CA GLY A 105 5.02 -23.39 -6.27
C GLY A 105 3.83 -24.08 -6.93
N GLN A 106 3.07 -24.90 -6.18
CA GLN A 106 1.89 -25.59 -6.68
C GLN A 106 0.66 -24.69 -6.56
N LEU A 107 -0.19 -24.63 -7.58
CA LEU A 107 -1.50 -23.98 -7.47
C LEU A 107 -2.40 -24.79 -6.51
N LEU A 108 -2.85 -24.15 -5.44
CA LEU A 108 -3.78 -24.76 -4.48
C LEU A 108 -5.23 -24.44 -4.83
N THR A 109 -5.49 -23.21 -5.19
CA THR A 109 -6.81 -22.73 -5.64
C THR A 109 -6.70 -21.42 -6.40
N SER A 110 -7.77 -21.03 -7.08
CA SER A 110 -7.87 -19.76 -7.77
C SER A 110 -9.28 -19.16 -7.63
N LEU A 111 -9.34 -17.84 -7.62
CA LEU A 111 -10.57 -17.07 -7.70
C LEU A 111 -10.47 -16.12 -8.89
N GLU A 112 -11.43 -16.15 -9.81
CA GLU A 112 -11.55 -15.19 -10.89
C GLU A 112 -12.28 -13.94 -10.38
N LEU A 113 -11.75 -12.76 -10.65
CA LEU A 113 -12.26 -11.47 -10.21
C LEU A 113 -12.34 -10.52 -11.40
N GLY A 114 -13.26 -9.55 -11.28
CA GLY A 114 -13.45 -8.50 -12.28
C GLY A 114 -14.78 -8.61 -12.99
N GLU A 115 -15.04 -7.66 -13.87
CA GLU A 115 -16.29 -7.52 -14.62
C GLU A 115 -16.01 -6.85 -15.97
N GLY A 116 -16.33 -7.52 -17.07
CA GLY A 116 -16.15 -6.98 -18.41
C GLY A 116 -14.70 -6.52 -18.66
N PRO A 117 -14.47 -5.23 -18.99
CA PRO A 117 -13.12 -4.72 -19.23
C PRO A 117 -12.31 -4.47 -17.94
N LEU A 118 -12.91 -4.59 -16.74
CA LEU A 118 -12.28 -4.35 -15.45
C LEU A 118 -11.72 -5.68 -14.91
N TYR A 119 -10.62 -6.14 -15.49
CA TYR A 119 -10.01 -7.44 -15.21
C TYR A 119 -8.53 -7.38 -14.82
N HIS A 120 -7.90 -6.19 -14.87
CA HIS A 120 -6.49 -6.00 -14.51
C HIS A 120 -6.37 -5.77 -13.00
N PRO A 121 -5.84 -6.73 -12.22
CA PRO A 121 -5.70 -6.59 -10.79
C PRO A 121 -4.55 -5.65 -10.42
N SER A 122 -4.65 -5.07 -9.24
CA SER A 122 -3.61 -4.25 -8.60
C SER A 122 -2.60 -5.11 -7.83
N GLY A 123 -1.58 -4.45 -7.27
CA GLY A 123 -0.89 -4.90 -6.06
C GLY A 123 -1.91 -5.15 -4.94
N ILE A 124 -1.61 -6.10 -4.06
CA ILE A 124 -2.53 -6.55 -3.00
C ILE A 124 -1.89 -6.45 -1.63
N ASP A 125 -2.73 -6.35 -0.59
CA ASP A 125 -2.26 -6.46 0.79
C ASP A 125 -3.26 -7.22 1.66
N PHE A 126 -2.78 -7.73 2.81
CA PHE A 126 -3.57 -8.49 3.77
C PHE A 126 -3.66 -7.73 5.09
N ASP A 127 -4.87 -7.37 5.51
CA ASP A 127 -5.13 -6.61 6.73
C ASP A 127 -5.15 -7.45 8.03
N GLY A 128 -4.77 -8.73 7.94
CA GLY A 128 -4.87 -9.71 9.03
C GLY A 128 -6.15 -10.54 9.00
N SER A 129 -7.12 -10.17 8.16
CA SER A 129 -8.40 -10.85 8.00
C SER A 129 -8.80 -11.04 6.54
N HIS A 130 -8.58 -10.03 5.71
CA HIS A 130 -8.98 -9.99 4.31
C HIS A 130 -7.84 -9.48 3.42
N LEU A 131 -7.87 -9.92 2.18
CA LEU A 131 -7.09 -9.33 1.11
C LEU A 131 -7.85 -8.15 0.49
N TRP A 132 -7.13 -7.11 0.17
CA TRP A 132 -7.64 -5.95 -0.58
C TRP A 132 -7.03 -5.94 -1.97
N ILE A 133 -7.88 -5.82 -2.99
CA ILE A 133 -7.50 -5.87 -4.39
C ILE A 133 -8.40 -4.94 -5.22
N ALA A 134 -7.82 -4.21 -6.16
CA ALA A 134 -8.58 -3.45 -7.15
C ALA A 134 -8.48 -4.15 -8.51
N LEU A 135 -9.57 -4.17 -9.27
CA LEU A 135 -9.63 -4.65 -10.65
C LEU A 135 -9.97 -3.49 -11.57
N ALA A 136 -9.07 -3.13 -12.46
CA ALA A 136 -9.21 -1.99 -13.37
C ALA A 136 -9.27 -2.41 -14.84
N ALA A 137 -9.65 -1.49 -15.72
CA ALA A 137 -9.39 -1.69 -17.15
C ALA A 137 -7.88 -1.54 -17.41
N TYR A 138 -7.33 -2.32 -18.36
CA TYR A 138 -5.89 -2.36 -18.62
C TYR A 138 -5.40 -1.11 -19.37
N LYS A 139 -5.69 0.05 -18.81
CA LYS A 139 -5.25 1.37 -19.30
C LYS A 139 -5.30 2.41 -18.17
N PRO A 140 -4.44 3.44 -18.19
CA PRO A 140 -4.50 4.52 -17.21
C PRO A 140 -5.80 5.32 -17.32
N ASN A 141 -6.16 6.10 -16.28
CA ASN A 141 -7.32 6.97 -16.19
C ASN A 141 -8.62 6.23 -16.61
N SER A 142 -8.81 5.04 -16.06
CA SER A 142 -9.98 4.21 -16.30
C SER A 142 -10.86 4.12 -15.05
N GLN A 143 -11.40 2.96 -14.75
CA GLN A 143 -12.19 2.67 -13.55
C GLN A 143 -11.61 1.45 -12.85
N SER A 144 -11.86 1.36 -11.55
CA SER A 144 -11.53 0.20 -10.73
C SER A 144 -12.72 -0.25 -9.89
N ILE A 145 -12.83 -1.57 -9.69
CA ILE A 145 -13.70 -2.19 -8.69
C ILE A 145 -12.79 -2.61 -7.53
N ILE A 146 -13.12 -2.20 -6.32
CA ILE A 146 -12.36 -2.56 -5.13
C ILE A 146 -13.06 -3.71 -4.42
N TYR A 147 -12.32 -4.81 -4.25
CA TYR A 147 -12.78 -6.00 -3.56
C TYR A 147 -12.08 -6.18 -2.22
N GLN A 148 -12.86 -6.68 -1.25
CA GLN A 148 -12.40 -7.33 -0.04
C GLN A 148 -12.58 -8.82 -0.21
N VAL A 149 -11.52 -9.61 -0.06
CA VAL A 149 -11.54 -11.06 -0.26
C VAL A 149 -11.23 -11.76 1.05
N ASP A 150 -12.11 -12.67 1.47
CA ASP A 150 -11.83 -13.61 2.57
C ASP A 150 -10.97 -14.76 2.01
N PRO A 151 -9.67 -14.85 2.35
CA PRO A 151 -8.77 -15.85 1.78
C PRO A 151 -9.05 -17.27 2.29
N PHE A 152 -9.78 -17.40 3.41
CA PHE A 152 -10.08 -18.69 4.02
C PHE A 152 -11.38 -19.29 3.50
N LYS A 153 -12.34 -18.43 3.10
CA LYS A 153 -13.62 -18.85 2.50
C LYS A 153 -13.63 -18.76 0.98
N LEU A 154 -12.61 -18.16 0.36
CA LEU A 154 -12.54 -17.90 -1.07
C LEU A 154 -13.76 -17.12 -1.59
N THR A 155 -14.15 -16.09 -0.84
CA THR A 155 -15.27 -15.23 -1.21
C THR A 155 -14.81 -13.80 -1.37
N ALA A 156 -15.24 -13.16 -2.44
CA ALA A 156 -14.96 -11.75 -2.72
C ALA A 156 -16.26 -10.93 -2.56
N ARG A 157 -16.12 -9.73 -2.00
CA ARG A 157 -17.18 -8.76 -1.88
C ARG A 157 -16.70 -7.44 -2.50
N GLU A 158 -17.46 -6.92 -3.48
CA GLU A 158 -17.27 -5.55 -3.94
C GLU A 158 -17.56 -4.58 -2.78
N VAL A 159 -16.64 -3.63 -2.57
CA VAL A 159 -16.77 -2.60 -1.53
C VAL A 159 -17.22 -1.28 -2.14
N PHE A 160 -16.52 -0.84 -3.20
CA PHE A 160 -16.86 0.38 -3.96
C PHE A 160 -16.17 0.37 -5.32
N ARG A 161 -16.51 1.35 -6.16
CA ARG A 161 -15.88 1.62 -7.45
C ARG A 161 -15.20 2.99 -7.42
N TRP A 162 -14.13 3.13 -8.18
CA TRP A 162 -13.35 4.35 -8.28
C TRP A 162 -13.08 4.75 -9.73
N GLU A 163 -13.13 6.06 -10.01
CA GLU A 163 -12.98 6.63 -11.35
C GLU A 163 -11.51 6.84 -11.75
N ASP A 164 -10.64 5.89 -11.40
CA ASP A 164 -9.27 5.81 -11.90
C ASP A 164 -8.77 4.36 -11.85
N HIS A 165 -7.69 4.07 -12.59
CA HIS A 165 -6.99 2.79 -12.50
C HIS A 165 -6.16 2.77 -11.22
N LEU A 166 -6.52 1.92 -10.28
CA LEU A 166 -5.71 1.66 -9.09
C LEU A 166 -4.72 0.53 -9.36
N GLY A 167 -3.43 0.84 -9.28
CA GLY A 167 -2.34 -0.12 -9.42
C GLY A 167 -1.89 -0.74 -8.10
N ALA A 168 -2.30 -0.17 -6.97
CA ALA A 168 -1.99 -0.67 -5.63
C ALA A 168 -3.08 -0.26 -4.65
N ILE A 169 -3.39 -1.13 -3.67
CA ILE A 169 -4.34 -0.83 -2.59
C ILE A 169 -3.99 -1.62 -1.32
N ALA A 170 -4.06 -0.96 -0.16
CA ALA A 170 -3.89 -1.58 1.15
C ALA A 170 -4.76 -0.90 2.21
N LEU A 171 -5.16 -1.65 3.23
CA LEU A 171 -5.83 -1.11 4.40
C LEU A 171 -4.81 -0.82 5.51
N ASN A 172 -4.88 0.37 6.09
CA ASN A 172 -4.30 0.63 7.39
C ASN A 172 -5.31 0.15 8.46
N PRO A 173 -5.06 -0.98 9.14
CA PRO A 173 -6.00 -1.55 10.08
C PRO A 173 -6.18 -0.70 11.35
N ASP A 174 -5.16 0.13 11.71
CA ASP A 174 -5.21 0.95 12.92
C ASP A 174 -6.19 2.12 12.75
N THR A 175 -6.30 2.67 11.55
CA THR A 175 -7.15 3.83 11.25
C THR A 175 -8.38 3.48 10.43
N GLN A 176 -8.47 2.26 9.91
CA GLN A 176 -9.50 1.81 8.97
C GLN A 176 -9.55 2.67 7.69
N ILE A 177 -8.38 3.16 7.26
CA ILE A 177 -8.22 3.93 6.03
C ILE A 177 -7.57 3.04 4.97
N LEU A 178 -8.22 2.96 3.82
CA LEU A 178 -7.67 2.38 2.60
C LEU A 178 -6.76 3.41 1.92
N HIS A 179 -5.61 2.97 1.48
CA HIS A 179 -4.66 3.74 0.70
C HIS A 179 -4.53 3.11 -0.68
N GLY A 180 -4.63 3.91 -1.72
CA GLY A 180 -4.49 3.45 -3.10
C GLY A 180 -3.52 4.32 -3.88
N ALA A 181 -2.89 3.73 -4.91
CA ALA A 181 -2.06 4.44 -5.87
C ALA A 181 -2.59 4.24 -7.29
N SER A 182 -2.58 5.30 -8.10
CA SER A 182 -2.98 5.20 -9.51
C SER A 182 -1.97 4.46 -10.36
N TRP A 183 -2.32 4.12 -11.60
CA TRP A 183 -1.38 3.65 -12.63
C TRP A 183 -0.14 4.56 -12.69
N GLY A 184 1.05 3.96 -12.67
CA GLY A 184 2.32 4.69 -12.63
C GLY A 184 2.52 5.51 -11.35
N SER A 185 1.74 5.24 -10.30
CA SER A 185 1.85 5.82 -8.96
C SER A 185 1.86 7.36 -8.89
N ARG A 186 1.24 8.04 -9.86
CA ARG A 186 1.28 9.53 -9.89
C ARG A 186 0.30 10.19 -8.94
N ARG A 187 -0.77 9.48 -8.52
CA ARG A 187 -1.78 9.95 -7.56
C ARG A 187 -1.93 8.95 -6.44
N LEU A 188 -2.06 9.45 -5.22
CA LEU A 188 -2.30 8.67 -4.01
C LEU A 188 -3.68 9.05 -3.46
N TYR A 189 -4.45 8.06 -3.06
CA TYR A 189 -5.83 8.20 -2.62
C TYR A 189 -6.02 7.65 -1.22
N GLN A 190 -7.05 8.14 -0.52
CA GLN A 190 -7.45 7.65 0.79
C GLN A 190 -8.98 7.58 0.88
N TRP A 191 -9.48 6.45 1.38
CA TRP A 191 -10.89 6.22 1.69
C TRP A 191 -11.02 5.62 3.09
N ASP A 192 -12.20 5.75 3.70
CA ASP A 192 -12.49 4.84 4.81
C ASP A 192 -12.73 3.41 4.28
N SER A 193 -12.77 2.42 5.18
CA SER A 193 -12.94 1.01 4.78
C SER A 193 -14.29 0.68 4.15
N LYS A 194 -15.21 1.65 4.08
CA LYS A 194 -16.50 1.55 3.40
C LYS A 194 -16.49 2.22 2.02
N GLY A 195 -15.35 2.76 1.61
CA GLY A 195 -15.19 3.42 0.31
C GLY A 195 -15.56 4.91 0.30
N VAL A 196 -15.79 5.52 1.47
CA VAL A 196 -16.04 6.96 1.55
C VAL A 196 -14.70 7.70 1.53
N GLU A 197 -14.53 8.57 0.54
CA GLU A 197 -13.30 9.34 0.39
C GLU A 197 -13.09 10.31 1.56
N LYS A 198 -11.89 10.30 2.16
CA LYS A 198 -11.58 11.06 3.38
C LYS A 198 -11.39 12.56 3.15
N ASN A 199 -11.04 12.97 1.95
CA ASN A 199 -10.70 14.36 1.64
C ASN A 199 -11.83 15.13 0.94
N GLN A 200 -13.06 14.62 0.95
CA GLN A 200 -14.21 15.38 0.47
C GLN A 200 -14.55 16.49 1.46
N SER A 201 -14.01 17.68 1.23
CA SER A 201 -14.62 18.88 1.83
C SER A 201 -15.97 19.12 1.15
N SER A 202 -16.98 19.43 1.93
CA SER A 202 -18.39 19.59 1.52
C SER A 202 -18.68 20.76 0.58
N SER A 203 -17.71 21.29 -0.13
CA SER A 203 -17.89 22.32 -1.16
C SER A 203 -17.80 21.68 -2.55
N LYS A 204 -18.83 21.89 -3.33
CA LYS A 204 -19.04 21.46 -4.73
C LYS A 204 -18.00 22.03 -5.70
N SER A 205 -16.74 21.69 -5.57
CA SER A 205 -15.76 22.02 -6.60
C SER A 205 -14.76 20.89 -6.69
N ILE A 206 -14.74 20.24 -7.85
CA ILE A 206 -13.75 19.25 -8.36
C ILE A 206 -12.98 18.53 -7.26
N PRO A 207 -13.15 17.22 -7.07
CA PRO A 207 -12.47 16.51 -6.00
C PRO A 207 -10.95 16.63 -6.17
N SER A 208 -10.33 17.51 -5.42
CA SER A 208 -8.87 17.53 -5.23
C SER A 208 -8.47 16.54 -4.13
N SER A 209 -9.09 15.39 -4.12
CA SER A 209 -8.93 14.35 -3.11
C SER A 209 -7.76 13.42 -3.38
N SER A 210 -7.04 13.65 -4.47
CA SER A 210 -5.82 12.92 -4.77
C SER A 210 -4.60 13.76 -4.43
N GLN A 211 -3.73 13.24 -3.58
CA GLN A 211 -2.40 13.80 -3.41
C GLN A 211 -1.52 13.36 -4.60
N LEU A 212 -0.83 14.31 -5.24
CA LEU A 212 0.21 13.97 -6.20
C LEU A 212 1.37 13.30 -5.46
N ASN A 213 1.86 12.19 -6.01
CA ASN A 213 3.07 11.59 -5.50
C ASN A 213 4.27 12.47 -5.90
N PRO A 214 4.99 13.07 -4.94
CA PRO A 214 6.16 13.89 -5.24
C PRO A 214 7.36 13.05 -5.67
N SER A 215 7.38 11.75 -5.37
CA SER A 215 8.45 10.84 -5.79
C SER A 215 8.30 10.45 -7.26
N SER A 216 9.41 10.42 -7.96
CA SER A 216 9.58 9.85 -9.29
C SER A 216 10.70 8.80 -9.29
N TYR A 217 10.98 8.22 -8.12
CA TYR A 217 12.05 7.26 -7.97
C TYR A 217 11.73 5.93 -8.68
N ILE A 218 10.53 5.38 -8.43
CA ILE A 218 10.01 4.17 -9.07
C ILE A 218 8.53 4.33 -9.40
N ASP A 219 8.04 3.62 -10.40
CA ASP A 219 6.61 3.39 -10.60
C ASP A 219 6.20 2.15 -9.79
N TYR A 220 5.24 2.31 -8.88
CA TYR A 220 4.82 1.26 -7.94
C TYR A 220 4.15 0.11 -8.68
N GLN A 221 4.57 -1.11 -8.35
CA GLN A 221 4.03 -2.36 -8.88
C GLN A 221 3.26 -3.14 -7.81
N ASP A 222 3.73 -3.10 -6.56
CA ASP A 222 3.06 -3.75 -5.44
C ASP A 222 3.21 -2.92 -4.17
N ASN A 223 2.46 -3.26 -3.13
CA ASN A 223 2.42 -2.52 -1.87
C ASN A 223 2.20 -3.42 -0.67
N GLN A 224 2.60 -2.93 0.50
CA GLN A 224 2.43 -3.62 1.79
C GLN A 224 2.30 -2.59 2.91
N TYR A 225 1.32 -2.73 3.80
CA TYR A 225 1.25 -1.91 5.01
C TYR A 225 2.29 -2.39 6.03
N LEU A 226 3.12 -1.47 6.53
CA LEU A 226 4.20 -1.80 7.45
C LEU A 226 3.85 -1.59 8.93
N GLY A 227 2.68 -1.04 9.25
CA GLY A 227 2.37 -0.57 10.60
C GLY A 227 2.85 0.87 10.84
N GLY A 228 2.36 1.49 11.92
CA GLY A 228 2.78 2.85 12.31
C GLY A 228 2.44 3.96 11.32
N GLY A 229 1.52 3.73 10.40
CA GLY A 229 1.17 4.69 9.35
C GLY A 229 2.15 4.67 8.17
N GLU A 230 2.89 3.59 7.94
CA GLU A 230 3.85 3.47 6.86
C GLU A 230 3.43 2.43 5.82
N MET A 231 3.58 2.80 4.55
CA MET A 231 3.36 1.95 3.39
C MET A 231 4.68 1.65 2.70
N LEU A 232 4.94 0.39 2.43
CA LEU A 232 6.00 -0.03 1.51
C LEU A 232 5.41 -0.11 0.10
N TYR A 233 6.14 0.46 -0.84
CA TYR A 233 5.92 0.24 -2.27
C TYR A 233 7.15 -0.39 -2.89
N SER A 234 6.95 -1.40 -3.71
CA SER A 234 7.98 -1.94 -4.59
C SER A 234 7.70 -1.53 -6.02
N GLY A 235 8.74 -1.39 -6.84
CA GLY A 235 8.51 -0.96 -8.21
C GLY A 235 9.76 -0.85 -9.05
N VAL A 236 9.60 -0.19 -10.19
CA VAL A 236 10.60 -0.12 -11.24
C VAL A 236 10.71 1.29 -11.82
N ALA A 237 11.94 1.72 -12.10
CA ALA A 237 12.21 2.88 -12.92
C ALA A 237 12.83 2.42 -14.24
N THR A 238 12.22 2.75 -15.37
CA THR A 238 12.69 2.38 -16.70
C THR A 238 13.24 3.59 -17.42
N TYR A 239 14.47 3.47 -17.90
CA TYR A 239 15.19 4.52 -18.63
C TYR A 239 15.45 4.08 -20.05
N LYS A 240 15.35 5.02 -20.97
CA LYS A 240 15.62 4.78 -22.39
C LYS A 240 16.54 5.89 -22.95
N LYS A 241 17.70 5.49 -23.42
CA LYS A 241 18.58 6.36 -24.19
C LYS A 241 18.24 6.23 -25.68
N PRO A 242 18.18 7.32 -26.43
CA PRO A 242 17.90 7.26 -27.86
C PRO A 242 18.85 6.29 -28.59
N GLY A 243 18.30 5.35 -29.35
CA GLY A 243 19.09 4.36 -30.10
C GLY A 243 19.58 3.14 -29.30
N GLU A 244 19.33 3.09 -28.01
CA GLU A 244 19.73 1.97 -27.15
C GLU A 244 18.50 1.21 -26.59
N PRO A 245 18.64 -0.05 -26.18
CA PRO A 245 17.62 -0.76 -25.42
C PRO A 245 17.30 -0.04 -24.11
N ALA A 246 16.03 -0.07 -23.69
CA ALA A 246 15.66 0.39 -22.37
C ALA A 246 16.33 -0.45 -21.28
N PHE A 247 16.69 0.15 -20.16
CA PHE A 247 17.14 -0.56 -18.97
C PHE A 247 16.29 -0.15 -17.76
N SER A 248 16.13 -1.08 -16.83
CA SER A 248 15.30 -0.88 -15.65
C SER A 248 16.09 -1.07 -14.36
N LEU A 249 15.75 -0.28 -13.36
CA LEU A 249 16.26 -0.38 -12.00
C LEU A 249 15.09 -0.63 -11.07
N GLY A 250 15.25 -1.60 -10.18
CA GLY A 250 14.29 -1.93 -9.14
C GLY A 250 14.51 -1.14 -7.87
N GLY A 251 13.46 -0.97 -7.08
CA GLY A 251 13.57 -0.29 -5.80
C GLY A 251 12.39 -0.53 -4.87
N LEU A 252 12.61 -0.11 -3.63
CA LEU A 252 11.61 -0.03 -2.57
C LEU A 252 11.50 1.42 -2.10
N GLU A 253 10.30 1.82 -1.73
CA GLU A 253 10.02 3.15 -1.20
C GLU A 253 9.08 3.04 0.00
N ILE A 254 9.43 3.68 1.13
CA ILE A 254 8.57 3.77 2.30
C ILE A 254 7.93 5.15 2.32
N TRP A 255 6.62 5.14 2.38
CA TRP A 255 5.77 6.31 2.44
C TRP A 255 5.13 6.43 3.82
N ASP A 256 5.33 7.56 4.50
CA ASP A 256 4.60 7.92 5.71
C ASP A 256 3.26 8.56 5.29
N VAL A 257 2.16 7.82 5.52
CA VAL A 257 0.82 8.25 5.11
C VAL A 257 0.26 9.37 6.01
N LEU A 258 0.81 9.53 7.22
CA LEU A 258 0.38 10.58 8.15
C LEU A 258 1.03 11.93 7.79
N GLN A 259 2.30 11.88 7.38
CA GLN A 259 3.05 13.07 6.96
C GLN A 259 2.88 13.37 5.45
N GLY A 260 2.38 12.41 4.68
CA GLY A 260 2.18 12.54 3.24
C GLY A 260 3.50 12.68 2.46
N GLN A 261 4.53 11.94 2.87
CA GLN A 261 5.86 12.03 2.26
C GLN A 261 6.61 10.69 2.26
N VAL A 262 7.57 10.58 1.35
CA VAL A 262 8.54 9.49 1.34
C VAL A 262 9.54 9.67 2.49
N VAL A 263 9.78 8.62 3.24
CA VAL A 263 10.72 8.61 4.38
C VAL A 263 11.95 7.75 4.15
N HIS A 264 11.91 6.82 3.19
CA HIS A 264 13.07 6.01 2.82
C HIS A 264 12.96 5.47 1.39
N GLN A 265 14.09 5.36 0.72
CA GLN A 265 14.21 4.78 -0.63
C GLN A 265 15.45 3.89 -0.68
N VAL A 266 15.30 2.69 -1.24
CA VAL A 266 16.44 1.80 -1.40
C VAL A 266 16.40 1.07 -2.75
N PRO A 267 17.47 1.15 -3.55
CA PRO A 267 17.61 0.37 -4.77
C PRO A 267 17.70 -1.13 -4.47
N ILE A 268 17.07 -1.95 -5.30
CA ILE A 268 17.19 -3.41 -5.26
C ILE A 268 17.98 -3.86 -6.50
N PRO A 269 19.30 -4.08 -6.37
CA PRO A 269 20.16 -4.42 -7.49
C PRO A 269 20.13 -5.92 -7.78
N LEU A 270 18.93 -6.46 -8.01
CA LEU A 270 18.70 -7.87 -8.30
C LEU A 270 17.87 -8.02 -9.58
N TRP A 271 18.24 -9.00 -10.39
CA TRP A 271 17.58 -9.30 -11.65
C TRP A 271 17.27 -10.78 -11.76
N SER A 272 16.15 -11.11 -12.39
CA SER A 272 15.80 -12.49 -12.72
C SER A 272 16.89 -13.12 -13.60
N PRO A 273 17.46 -14.25 -13.21
CA PRO A 273 18.41 -14.96 -14.04
C PRO A 273 17.74 -15.55 -15.29
N LYS A 274 16.41 -15.71 -15.29
CA LYS A 274 15.63 -16.25 -16.40
C LYS A 274 15.36 -15.20 -17.49
N THR A 275 14.96 -13.98 -17.09
CA THR A 275 14.46 -12.96 -18.03
C THR A 275 15.28 -11.67 -18.05
N GLY A 276 16.15 -11.45 -17.07
CA GLY A 276 16.89 -10.19 -16.91
C GLY A 276 16.02 -9.04 -16.39
N ARG A 277 14.75 -9.27 -16.03
CA ARG A 277 13.89 -8.27 -15.40
C ARG A 277 14.36 -7.99 -13.99
N VAL A 278 14.22 -6.75 -13.53
CA VAL A 278 14.49 -6.42 -12.12
C VAL A 278 13.52 -7.15 -11.20
N MET A 279 13.98 -7.57 -10.02
CA MET A 279 13.17 -8.38 -9.11
C MET A 279 11.88 -7.68 -8.66
N THR A 280 11.86 -6.36 -8.58
CA THR A 280 10.68 -5.57 -8.21
C THR A 280 9.85 -5.08 -9.42
N GLN A 281 10.05 -5.68 -10.61
CA GLN A 281 9.27 -5.39 -11.83
C GLN A 281 7.81 -5.75 -11.69
N ASN A 282 7.53 -6.86 -11.03
CA ASN A 282 6.24 -7.45 -10.70
C ASN A 282 6.17 -7.59 -9.16
N PRO A 283 5.23 -8.34 -8.59
CA PRO A 283 5.00 -8.31 -7.16
C PRO A 283 6.19 -8.74 -6.31
N CYS A 284 6.25 -8.16 -5.13
CA CYS A 284 7.14 -8.65 -4.10
C CYS A 284 6.51 -8.52 -2.71
N PHE A 285 6.92 -9.41 -1.80
CA PHE A 285 6.54 -9.39 -0.41
C PHE A 285 7.79 -9.44 0.48
N LEU A 286 7.78 -8.71 1.59
CA LEU A 286 8.90 -8.69 2.54
C LEU A 286 8.42 -9.01 3.95
N GLU A 287 9.27 -9.72 4.70
CA GLU A 287 9.05 -9.99 6.13
C GLU A 287 10.35 -9.84 6.94
N ALA A 288 10.22 -9.41 8.19
CA ALA A 288 11.29 -9.51 9.16
C ALA A 288 11.31 -10.94 9.72
N VAL A 289 12.40 -11.69 9.53
CA VAL A 289 12.51 -13.07 10.04
C VAL A 289 13.12 -13.12 11.43
N ASP A 290 13.89 -12.10 11.79
CA ASP A 290 14.41 -11.86 13.13
C ASP A 290 14.84 -10.37 13.27
N PRO A 291 15.36 -9.94 14.44
CA PRO A 291 15.73 -8.54 14.65
C PRO A 291 16.81 -7.97 13.71
N ASN A 292 17.47 -8.81 12.92
CA ASN A 292 18.61 -8.41 12.08
C ASN A 292 18.48 -8.90 10.63
N ARG A 293 17.35 -9.50 10.23
CA ARG A 293 17.21 -10.07 8.89
C ARG A 293 15.87 -9.78 8.27
N VAL A 294 15.91 -9.38 7.01
CA VAL A 294 14.75 -9.22 6.14
C VAL A 294 14.79 -10.30 5.07
N ARG A 295 13.66 -10.95 4.86
CA ARG A 295 13.45 -11.86 3.74
C ARG A 295 12.53 -11.22 2.72
N ALA A 296 12.92 -11.34 1.46
CA ALA A 296 12.17 -10.84 0.32
C ALA A 296 11.79 -11.99 -0.62
N TYR A 297 10.59 -11.91 -1.13
CA TYR A 297 9.99 -12.84 -2.07
C TYR A 297 9.66 -12.06 -3.33
N PHE A 298 10.23 -12.45 -4.48
CA PHE A 298 10.09 -11.75 -5.75
C PHE A 298 9.52 -12.67 -6.81
N LEU A 299 8.64 -12.13 -7.63
CA LEU A 299 8.00 -12.88 -8.73
C LEU A 299 8.07 -12.07 -10.04
N PRO A 300 9.29 -11.81 -10.58
CA PRO A 300 9.51 -10.86 -11.68
C PRO A 300 9.08 -11.36 -13.06
N ASP A 301 8.92 -12.67 -13.21
CA ASP A 301 8.71 -13.30 -14.52
C ASP A 301 7.22 -13.47 -14.81
N ASP A 302 6.85 -13.45 -16.11
CA ASP A 302 5.48 -13.68 -16.57
C ASP A 302 5.30 -15.13 -17.04
N ASN A 303 4.04 -15.61 -17.05
CA ASN A 303 3.56 -16.90 -17.54
C ASN A 303 4.15 -18.13 -16.83
N GLU A 304 5.42 -18.35 -16.94
CA GLU A 304 6.18 -19.40 -16.24
C GLU A 304 6.98 -18.76 -15.11
N SER A 305 6.30 -18.20 -14.14
CA SER A 305 6.94 -17.45 -13.06
C SER A 305 7.78 -18.34 -12.15
N THR A 306 8.86 -17.75 -11.64
CA THR A 306 9.69 -18.34 -10.59
C THR A 306 9.68 -17.42 -9.39
N LEU A 307 9.33 -17.96 -8.23
CA LEU A 307 9.42 -17.24 -6.97
C LEU A 307 10.87 -17.31 -6.46
N TYR A 308 11.52 -16.17 -6.43
CA TYR A 308 12.87 -16.02 -5.90
C TYR A 308 12.81 -15.55 -4.46
N VAL A 309 13.51 -16.25 -3.57
CA VAL A 309 13.57 -15.93 -2.15
C VAL A 309 14.97 -15.45 -1.81
N TYR A 310 15.07 -14.22 -1.31
CA TYR A 310 16.33 -13.62 -0.88
C TYR A 310 16.28 -13.22 0.60
N GLU A 311 17.44 -13.15 1.21
CA GLU A 311 17.60 -12.67 2.58
C GLU A 311 18.75 -11.66 2.66
N ALA A 312 18.54 -10.60 3.42
CA ALA A 312 19.54 -9.60 3.74
C ALA A 312 19.73 -9.53 5.26
N ALA A 313 20.98 -9.58 5.70
CA ALA A 313 21.33 -9.22 7.06
C ALA A 313 21.48 -7.71 7.17
N VAL A 314 20.81 -7.12 8.15
CA VAL A 314 20.82 -5.67 8.41
C VAL A 314 20.99 -5.45 9.92
N GLU A 315 21.68 -4.38 10.29
CA GLU A 315 21.87 -4.04 11.70
C GLU A 315 21.02 -2.80 12.02
N LEU A 316 20.18 -2.90 13.03
CA LEU A 316 19.53 -1.71 13.58
C LEU A 316 20.63 -0.79 14.12
N SER A 317 20.69 0.43 13.64
CA SER A 317 21.62 1.43 14.19
C SER A 317 21.32 1.56 15.68
N LYS A 318 22.31 1.25 16.53
CA LYS A 318 22.22 1.62 17.94
C LYS A 318 22.10 3.14 17.96
N GLU A 319 20.99 3.64 18.47
CA GLU A 319 20.85 5.09 18.73
C GLU A 319 22.12 5.53 19.47
N LYS A 320 22.80 6.54 18.92
CA LYS A 320 23.96 7.17 19.55
C LYS A 320 23.50 8.20 20.54
#